data_abe8f86b6487f7c524aaadac7f4242da
#
_entry.id   abe8f86b6487f7c524aaadac7f4242da
#
_cell.length_a   1.000
_cell.length_b   1.000
_cell.length_c   1.000
_cell.angle_alpha   90.00
_cell.angle_beta   90.00
_cell.angle_gamma   90.00
#
_symmetry.space_group_name_H-M   'P 1'
#
loop_
_entity.id
_entity.type
_entity.pdbx_description
1 polymer ?
#
loop_
_entity_poly.entity_id
_entity_poly.type
_entity_poly.pdbx_seq_one_letter_code
_entity_poly.pdbx_strand_id
1 'polypeptide(L)'
;IVLILVDDMGYSDIGCYGGEINTPNLDKLANQGMRFTQMHNTSKCFPSRSCLLTGVYAQQNGMSVNPGSFDNSISLGDLVKTQGYRTLQSGKNHSKKSLYDFGFDRVYEFFGGATNHFNPGKQRPGEPEPIFKGGPDTWNIDDKAYRPYNTNKDFYSTDYFTKNAISYLEECKNDKKPFFLYLAYTAPHDPLMAWPEDIAKYRGKYKVGYKAIRDARYQKMLDLGMVDPAMKLSKQTAKDWDLLTDHEKDQEDLRMAIYAAMIDRIDQNIGKVIEKLKQTGKLDNTLILFVSDNGANAENAEGNFEKKGNNGTGLPGTVSYWASLKEDWANVSNTPYRLFKNNSYEGGICTPFIAYWPGVIKNQGTIHNQPLHFVDFMATFKDITGASYPTNFRNQSIVPMQGESFLPILLGKTVSPRVKPIFWQWVKGKAIRVGDWKAVANKEVWALFNMKEDRNETNDLKGNNPEKFKELVDLYNEWALSNVVEENKNEGKIKKTKTKKSE
;
A
#
# COMPACT_ATOMS: atom_id res chain seq x y z
N ILE A 1 5.60 -0.95 18.96
CA ILE A 1 5.34 -1.39 17.58
C ILE A 1 5.27 -0.15 16.68
N VAL A 2 5.90 -0.19 15.52
CA VAL A 2 5.78 0.82 14.45
C VAL A 2 5.30 0.10 13.19
N LEU A 3 4.14 0.47 12.66
CA LEU A 3 3.60 -0.02 11.39
C LEU A 3 3.66 1.11 10.38
N ILE A 4 4.52 0.95 9.37
CA ILE A 4 4.73 1.93 8.29
C ILE A 4 4.00 1.42 7.04
N LEU A 5 3.06 2.22 6.55
CA LEU A 5 2.32 1.94 5.33
C LEU A 5 2.59 3.02 4.30
N VAL A 6 2.95 2.63 3.08
CA VAL A 6 3.08 3.53 1.93
C VAL A 6 1.96 3.29 0.94
N ASP A 7 1.74 4.22 0.02
CA ASP A 7 0.58 4.29 -0.86
C ASP A 7 1.02 4.16 -2.33
N ASP A 8 0.58 3.12 -3.03
CA ASP A 8 0.86 2.87 -4.45
C ASP A 8 2.33 2.55 -4.79
N MET A 9 3.11 1.97 -3.87
CA MET A 9 4.48 1.56 -4.16
C MET A 9 4.51 0.13 -4.73
N GLY A 10 5.20 -0.04 -5.86
CA GLY A 10 5.35 -1.33 -6.54
C GLY A 10 6.28 -2.30 -5.80
N TYR A 11 6.17 -3.58 -6.16
CA TYR A 11 6.88 -4.67 -5.49
C TYR A 11 8.41 -4.54 -5.55
N SER A 12 8.94 -4.08 -6.68
CA SER A 12 10.39 -4.02 -6.92
C SER A 12 11.02 -2.64 -6.75
N ASP A 13 10.31 -1.64 -6.22
CA ASP A 13 10.80 -0.26 -6.21
C ASP A 13 11.95 -0.02 -5.24
N ILE A 14 12.02 -0.73 -4.11
CA ILE A 14 13.06 -0.56 -3.09
C ILE A 14 14.27 -1.47 -3.30
N GLY A 15 15.44 -1.05 -2.84
CA GLY A 15 16.73 -1.72 -3.09
C GLY A 15 16.75 -3.18 -2.71
N CYS A 16 16.26 -3.53 -1.50
CA CYS A 16 16.22 -4.91 -1.00
C CYS A 16 15.16 -5.81 -1.68
N TYR A 17 14.35 -5.26 -2.59
CA TYR A 17 13.42 -5.99 -3.48
C TYR A 17 13.81 -5.88 -4.96
N GLY A 18 15.03 -5.43 -5.26
CA GLY A 18 15.56 -5.40 -6.63
C GLY A 18 15.60 -4.03 -7.28
N GLY A 19 15.02 -2.99 -6.68
CA GLY A 19 14.99 -1.63 -7.19
C GLY A 19 16.35 -0.96 -7.29
N GLU A 20 16.44 0.01 -8.19
CA GLU A 20 17.59 0.91 -8.34
C GLU A 20 17.43 2.20 -7.52
N ILE A 21 16.27 2.40 -6.90
CA ILE A 21 15.99 3.55 -6.05
C ILE A 21 16.79 3.43 -4.75
N ASN A 22 17.37 4.53 -4.33
CA ASN A 22 18.21 4.57 -3.14
C ASN A 22 17.36 4.52 -1.87
N THR A 23 17.37 3.37 -1.18
CA THR A 23 16.56 3.12 0.03
C THR A 23 17.38 2.51 1.16
N PRO A 24 18.49 3.17 1.60
CA PRO A 24 19.46 2.56 2.50
C PRO A 24 18.89 2.23 3.89
N ASN A 25 17.88 2.97 4.37
CA ASN A 25 17.25 2.70 5.67
C ASN A 25 16.35 1.46 5.60
N LEU A 26 15.55 1.31 4.55
CA LEU A 26 14.74 0.12 4.30
C LEU A 26 15.62 -1.10 4.03
N ASP A 27 16.67 -0.95 3.24
CA ASP A 27 17.63 -2.02 2.95
C ASP A 27 18.31 -2.50 4.25
N LYS A 28 18.65 -1.59 5.14
CA LYS A 28 19.20 -1.93 6.48
C LYS A 28 18.18 -2.67 7.33
N LEU A 29 16.91 -2.21 7.39
CA LEU A 29 15.85 -2.92 8.10
C LEU A 29 15.66 -4.35 7.56
N ALA A 30 15.69 -4.51 6.24
CA ALA A 30 15.57 -5.81 5.57
C ALA A 30 16.76 -6.75 5.89
N ASN A 31 17.98 -6.21 5.84
CA ASN A 31 19.20 -6.99 6.08
C ASN A 31 19.37 -7.38 7.55
N GLN A 32 18.85 -6.60 8.47
CA GLN A 32 18.88 -6.87 9.91
C GLN A 32 17.56 -7.49 10.45
N GLY A 33 16.58 -7.60 9.60
CA GLY A 33 15.26 -8.17 9.87
C GLY A 33 14.93 -9.34 8.96
N MET A 34 13.72 -9.36 8.45
CA MET A 34 13.16 -10.40 7.59
C MET A 34 12.38 -9.77 6.44
N ARG A 35 12.53 -10.30 5.23
CA ARG A 35 11.73 -9.97 4.03
C ARG A 35 10.69 -11.04 3.75
N PHE A 36 9.52 -10.64 3.29
CA PHE A 36 8.45 -11.55 2.91
C PHE A 36 8.14 -11.37 1.43
N THR A 37 8.12 -12.48 0.69
CA THR A 37 7.90 -12.42 -0.76
C THR A 37 6.43 -12.50 -1.15
N GLN A 38 5.52 -12.78 -0.22
CA GLN A 38 4.11 -13.03 -0.50
C GLN A 38 3.19 -12.34 0.53
N MET A 39 3.37 -11.04 0.74
CA MET A 39 2.41 -10.23 1.49
C MET A 39 1.37 -9.68 0.54
N HIS A 40 0.10 -10.00 0.81
CA HIS A 40 -1.03 -9.61 -0.02
C HIS A 40 -1.93 -8.58 0.65
N ASN A 41 -2.47 -7.72 -0.17
CA ASN A 41 -3.48 -6.70 0.16
C ASN A 41 -4.74 -6.89 -0.71
N THR A 42 -5.61 -5.88 -0.85
CA THR A 42 -6.86 -5.97 -1.64
C THR A 42 -6.80 -5.21 -2.97
N SER A 43 -5.62 -4.91 -3.50
CA SER A 43 -5.39 -4.16 -4.74
C SER A 43 -5.91 -2.70 -4.78
N LYS A 44 -6.47 -2.18 -3.69
CA LYS A 44 -6.99 -0.82 -3.59
C LYS A 44 -6.78 -0.26 -2.18
N CYS A 45 -6.49 1.04 -2.07
CA CYS A 45 -6.05 1.69 -0.86
C CYS A 45 -7.02 1.58 0.34
N PHE A 46 -8.26 2.10 0.25
CA PHE A 46 -9.16 2.11 1.42
C PHE A 46 -9.58 0.69 1.87
N PRO A 47 -9.90 -0.30 0.99
CA PRO A 47 -10.21 -1.64 1.46
C PRO A 47 -8.97 -2.35 2.03
N SER A 48 -7.77 -2.14 1.49
CA SER A 48 -6.54 -2.67 2.06
C SER A 48 -6.27 -2.14 3.47
N ARG A 49 -6.40 -0.82 3.65
CA ARG A 49 -6.22 -0.16 4.96
C ARG A 49 -7.24 -0.66 5.98
N SER A 50 -8.47 -0.89 5.55
CA SER A 50 -9.51 -1.50 6.39
C SER A 50 -9.13 -2.92 6.82
N CYS A 51 -8.73 -3.79 5.88
CA CYS A 51 -8.27 -5.15 6.19
C CYS A 51 -7.09 -5.15 7.17
N LEU A 52 -6.11 -4.26 6.94
CA LEU A 52 -4.91 -4.11 7.78
C LEU A 52 -5.28 -3.73 9.22
N LEU A 53 -6.16 -2.74 9.37
CA LEU A 53 -6.51 -2.18 10.67
C LEU A 53 -7.51 -3.03 11.46
N THR A 54 -8.31 -3.86 10.80
CA THR A 54 -9.42 -4.58 11.47
C THR A 54 -9.27 -6.11 11.47
N GLY A 55 -8.41 -6.66 10.60
CA GLY A 55 -8.26 -8.11 10.46
C GLY A 55 -9.45 -8.82 9.82
N VAL A 56 -10.35 -8.06 9.15
CA VAL A 56 -11.50 -8.60 8.41
C VAL A 56 -11.49 -8.12 6.97
N TYR A 57 -12.14 -8.85 6.07
CA TYR A 57 -12.25 -8.41 4.69
C TYR A 57 -13.12 -7.16 4.57
N ALA A 58 -12.78 -6.27 3.66
CA ALA A 58 -13.48 -5.01 3.44
C ALA A 58 -14.98 -5.19 3.10
N GLN A 59 -15.35 -6.33 2.51
CA GLN A 59 -16.73 -6.73 2.21
C GLN A 59 -17.56 -6.95 3.48
N GLN A 60 -16.89 -7.30 4.58
CA GLN A 60 -17.54 -7.61 5.87
C GLN A 60 -17.73 -6.38 6.74
N ASN A 61 -17.03 -5.28 6.48
CA ASN A 61 -17.05 -4.09 7.34
C ASN A 61 -17.47 -2.79 6.62
N GLY A 62 -18.06 -2.90 5.44
CA GLY A 62 -18.60 -1.72 4.75
C GLY A 62 -17.58 -0.87 4.00
N MET A 63 -16.34 -1.38 3.82
CA MET A 63 -15.24 -0.68 3.13
C MET A 63 -14.94 -1.26 1.73
N SER A 64 -15.89 -1.98 1.11
CA SER A 64 -15.65 -2.71 -0.15
C SER A 64 -15.78 -1.86 -1.41
N VAL A 65 -16.69 -0.88 -1.44
CA VAL A 65 -17.06 -0.14 -2.67
C VAL A 65 -16.64 1.32 -2.59
N ASN A 66 -16.85 1.94 -1.43
CA ASN A 66 -16.51 3.34 -1.15
C ASN A 66 -15.88 3.45 0.23
N PRO A 67 -15.07 4.47 0.48
CA PRO A 67 -14.65 4.76 1.84
C PRO A 67 -15.85 4.90 2.76
N GLY A 68 -15.87 4.11 3.83
CA GLY A 68 -16.93 4.06 4.85
C GLY A 68 -16.33 4.19 6.25
N SER A 69 -16.97 3.52 7.20
CA SER A 69 -16.44 3.31 8.54
C SER A 69 -16.57 1.83 8.90
N PHE A 70 -15.60 1.30 9.64
CA PHE A 70 -15.59 -0.09 10.07
C PHE A 70 -16.20 -0.27 11.47
N ASP A 71 -17.38 0.32 11.68
CA ASP A 71 -18.07 0.39 13.00
C ASP A 71 -18.36 -1.00 13.61
N ASN A 72 -18.58 -2.03 12.77
CA ASN A 72 -18.79 -3.41 13.19
C ASN A 72 -17.49 -4.20 13.42
N SER A 73 -16.37 -3.52 13.62
CA SER A 73 -15.05 -4.14 13.80
C SER A 73 -14.29 -3.44 14.91
N ILE A 74 -13.33 -4.14 15.49
CA ILE A 74 -12.32 -3.56 16.38
C ILE A 74 -11.09 -3.17 15.55
N SER A 75 -10.48 -2.04 15.83
CA SER A 75 -9.23 -1.63 15.18
C SER A 75 -7.99 -2.21 15.87
N LEU A 76 -6.84 -2.18 15.20
CA LEU A 76 -5.54 -2.45 15.85
C LEU A 76 -5.30 -1.49 17.03
N GLY A 77 -5.69 -0.22 16.89
CA GLY A 77 -5.59 0.77 17.97
C GLY A 77 -6.42 0.37 19.20
N ASP A 78 -7.70 0.05 18.97
CA ASP A 78 -8.58 -0.44 20.03
C ASP A 78 -8.02 -1.71 20.71
N LEU A 79 -7.54 -2.68 19.92
CA LEU A 79 -7.01 -3.95 20.41
C LEU A 79 -5.81 -3.73 21.34
N VAL A 80 -4.77 -3.06 20.88
CA VAL A 80 -3.54 -2.90 21.66
C VAL A 80 -3.73 -1.98 22.87
N LYS A 81 -4.70 -1.05 22.80
CA LYS A 81 -5.07 -0.18 23.91
C LYS A 81 -5.59 -0.97 25.12
N THR A 82 -6.23 -2.13 24.91
CA THR A 82 -6.64 -3.03 26.01
C THR A 82 -5.46 -3.56 26.81
N GLN A 83 -4.26 -3.55 26.23
CA GLN A 83 -3.01 -3.97 26.86
C GLN A 83 -2.14 -2.78 27.30
N GLY A 84 -2.76 -1.60 27.44
CA GLY A 84 -2.12 -0.39 27.96
C GLY A 84 -1.18 0.32 26.98
N TYR A 85 -1.21 0.00 25.71
CA TYR A 85 -0.42 0.72 24.70
C TYR A 85 -0.90 2.17 24.54
N ARG A 86 0.05 3.09 24.36
CA ARG A 86 -0.21 4.40 23.75
C ARG A 86 -0.36 4.21 22.25
N THR A 87 -1.42 4.75 21.70
CA THR A 87 -1.80 4.53 20.30
C THR A 87 -1.70 5.83 19.51
N LEU A 88 -0.87 5.82 18.48
CA LEU A 88 -0.41 7.00 17.75
C LEU A 88 -0.62 6.79 16.25
N GLN A 89 -1.16 7.77 15.56
CA GLN A 89 -1.31 7.71 14.12
C GLN A 89 -0.79 9.01 13.48
N SER A 90 -0.09 8.87 12.35
CA SER A 90 0.25 10.02 11.50
C SER A 90 0.15 9.62 10.03
N GLY A 91 -0.68 10.33 9.26
CA GLY A 91 -0.81 10.14 7.82
C GLY A 91 -2.21 9.79 7.32
N LYS A 92 -2.27 9.07 6.19
CA LYS A 92 -3.50 8.75 5.48
C LYS A 92 -4.35 7.72 6.22
N ASN A 93 -5.60 8.05 6.46
CA ASN A 93 -6.63 7.17 6.99
C ASN A 93 -7.48 6.53 5.88
N HIS A 94 -8.04 7.35 4.98
CA HIS A 94 -8.90 6.96 3.87
C HIS A 94 -10.19 6.27 4.30
N SER A 95 -10.78 6.71 5.41
CA SER A 95 -12.11 6.33 5.88
C SER A 95 -12.98 7.58 6.12
N LYS A 96 -14.28 7.41 6.44
CA LYS A 96 -15.17 8.52 6.76
C LYS A 96 -15.10 8.98 8.21
N LYS A 97 -14.53 8.17 9.10
CA LYS A 97 -14.36 8.49 10.51
C LYS A 97 -12.90 8.56 10.91
N SER A 98 -12.61 9.35 11.89
CA SER A 98 -11.27 9.48 12.46
C SER A 98 -10.80 8.21 13.15
N LEU A 99 -9.52 7.90 13.05
CA LEU A 99 -8.91 6.84 13.85
C LEU A 99 -8.86 7.20 15.34
N TYR A 100 -9.03 8.48 15.68
CA TYR A 100 -9.26 8.90 17.07
C TYR A 100 -10.51 8.22 17.66
N ASP A 101 -11.57 8.06 16.86
CA ASP A 101 -12.78 7.31 17.26
C ASP A 101 -12.55 5.80 17.33
N PHE A 102 -11.46 5.30 16.74
CA PHE A 102 -11.10 3.88 16.66
C PHE A 102 -9.85 3.54 17.48
N GLY A 103 -9.76 4.12 18.70
CA GLY A 103 -8.82 3.72 19.72
C GLY A 103 -7.43 4.35 19.62
N PHE A 104 -7.20 5.33 18.75
CA PHE A 104 -5.95 6.07 18.75
C PHE A 104 -6.00 7.26 19.70
N ASP A 105 -4.98 7.42 20.54
CA ASP A 105 -4.87 8.51 21.53
C ASP A 105 -4.46 9.83 20.88
N ARG A 106 -3.64 9.77 19.82
CA ARG A 106 -3.16 10.90 19.04
C ARG A 106 -3.26 10.59 17.56
N VAL A 107 -3.76 11.53 16.81
CA VAL A 107 -3.82 11.44 15.34
C VAL A 107 -3.39 12.75 14.69
N TYR A 108 -2.65 12.65 13.61
CA TYR A 108 -2.47 13.68 12.59
C TYR A 108 -2.84 13.05 11.26
N GLU A 109 -4.10 13.17 10.87
CA GLU A 109 -4.65 12.31 9.83
C GLU A 109 -5.21 13.06 8.63
N PHE A 110 -5.09 12.39 7.48
CA PHE A 110 -5.67 12.78 6.21
C PHE A 110 -6.70 11.74 5.76
N PHE A 111 -7.94 12.18 5.51
CA PHE A 111 -9.08 11.31 5.17
C PHE A 111 -9.19 10.99 3.68
N GLY A 112 -8.61 11.80 2.80
CA GLY A 112 -8.78 11.67 1.35
C GLY A 112 -8.00 10.53 0.71
N GLY A 113 -8.32 10.25 -0.55
CA GLY A 113 -7.59 9.28 -1.37
C GLY A 113 -6.27 9.81 -1.91
N ALA A 114 -6.21 11.10 -2.26
CA ALA A 114 -5.03 11.79 -2.79
C ALA A 114 -4.95 13.20 -2.21
N THR A 115 -3.75 13.77 -2.15
CA THR A 115 -3.52 15.15 -1.69
C THR A 115 -2.39 15.80 -2.49
N ASN A 116 -2.42 17.13 -2.57
CA ASN A 116 -1.23 17.87 -3.02
C ASN A 116 -0.15 17.77 -1.95
N HIS A 117 1.01 17.22 -2.30
CA HIS A 117 2.06 16.96 -1.33
C HIS A 117 2.76 18.21 -0.81
N PHE A 118 2.78 19.32 -1.60
CA PHE A 118 3.39 20.59 -1.20
C PHE A 118 2.41 21.58 -0.58
N ASN A 119 1.16 21.57 -1.06
CA ASN A 119 0.16 22.52 -0.56
C ASN A 119 -1.26 21.96 -0.74
N PRO A 120 -1.82 21.29 0.26
CA PRO A 120 -3.21 20.80 0.22
C PRO A 120 -4.24 21.91 0.43
N GLY A 121 -3.81 23.15 0.59
CA GLY A 121 -4.66 24.29 0.94
C GLY A 121 -4.76 25.36 -0.15
N LYS A 122 -4.86 26.61 0.29
CA LYS A 122 -4.96 27.79 -0.59
C LYS A 122 -3.63 28.16 -1.20
N GLN A 123 -3.70 28.85 -2.34
CA GLN A 123 -2.50 29.47 -2.96
C GLN A 123 -1.78 30.37 -1.95
N ARG A 124 -0.47 30.18 -1.85
CA ARG A 124 0.39 31.03 -1.03
C ARG A 124 0.88 32.22 -1.84
N PRO A 125 1.15 33.40 -1.20
CA PRO A 125 1.67 34.57 -1.90
C PRO A 125 2.97 34.25 -2.63
N GLY A 126 3.01 34.58 -3.92
CA GLY A 126 4.19 34.38 -4.78
C GLY A 126 4.37 32.91 -5.24
N GLU A 127 3.44 32.03 -4.98
CA GLU A 127 3.43 30.66 -5.51
C GLU A 127 2.31 30.46 -6.54
N PRO A 128 2.47 29.51 -7.46
CA PRO A 128 1.39 29.13 -8.37
C PRO A 128 0.22 28.48 -7.60
N GLU A 129 -0.97 28.49 -8.19
CA GLU A 129 -2.12 27.84 -7.60
C GLU A 129 -1.91 26.32 -7.48
N PRO A 130 -2.13 25.72 -6.28
CA PRO A 130 -1.98 24.30 -6.10
C PRO A 130 -2.98 23.53 -6.96
N ILE A 131 -2.49 22.51 -7.70
CA ILE A 131 -3.39 21.53 -8.32
C ILE A 131 -4.03 20.68 -7.23
N PHE A 132 -5.28 20.32 -7.37
CA PHE A 132 -6.00 19.43 -6.45
C PHE A 132 -6.00 19.92 -4.99
N LYS A 133 -6.88 20.83 -4.70
CA LYS A 133 -7.15 21.27 -3.32
C LYS A 133 -8.00 20.22 -2.62
N GLY A 134 -7.55 19.74 -1.47
CA GLY A 134 -8.37 18.90 -0.61
C GLY A 134 -9.65 19.63 -0.16
N GLY A 135 -10.72 18.89 0.08
CA GLY A 135 -11.92 19.44 0.71
C GLY A 135 -11.62 20.00 2.12
N PRO A 136 -12.49 20.87 2.64
CA PRO A 136 -12.26 21.57 3.92
C PRO A 136 -12.12 20.63 5.13
N ASP A 137 -12.69 19.45 5.09
CA ASP A 137 -12.76 18.53 6.23
C ASP A 137 -11.97 17.24 5.97
N THR A 138 -10.83 17.36 5.28
CA THR A 138 -10.01 16.21 4.91
C THR A 138 -8.80 15.96 5.83
N TRP A 139 -8.61 16.81 6.87
CA TRP A 139 -7.51 16.70 7.83
C TRP A 139 -7.99 16.89 9.25
N ASN A 140 -7.47 16.06 10.19
CA ASN A 140 -7.67 16.21 11.62
C ASN A 140 -6.35 16.18 12.40
N ILE A 141 -6.36 16.86 13.54
CA ILE A 141 -5.42 16.65 14.66
C ILE A 141 -6.28 16.27 15.85
N ASP A 142 -6.11 15.03 16.32
CA ASP A 142 -6.92 14.43 17.38
C ASP A 142 -8.43 14.53 17.05
N ASP A 143 -9.25 15.10 17.91
CA ASP A 143 -10.70 15.29 17.72
C ASP A 143 -11.07 16.54 16.91
N LYS A 144 -10.08 17.29 16.39
CA LYS A 144 -10.32 18.60 15.77
C LYS A 144 -10.00 18.61 14.29
N ALA A 145 -10.92 19.14 13.49
CA ALA A 145 -10.65 19.43 12.09
C ALA A 145 -9.44 20.37 11.97
N TYR A 146 -8.47 19.99 11.16
CA TYR A 146 -7.28 20.76 10.86
C TYR A 146 -7.25 21.08 9.37
N ARG A 147 -7.07 22.35 9.07
CA ARG A 147 -7.00 22.83 7.69
C ARG A 147 -5.60 23.36 7.44
N PRO A 148 -4.73 22.63 6.75
CA PRO A 148 -3.38 23.06 6.47
C PRO A 148 -3.30 24.19 5.41
N TYR A 149 -4.30 25.06 5.34
CA TYR A 149 -4.39 26.15 4.36
C TYR A 149 -3.33 27.23 4.53
N ASN A 150 -2.69 27.26 5.68
CA ASN A 150 -1.62 28.19 6.00
C ASN A 150 -0.29 27.45 6.17
N THR A 151 -0.11 26.37 5.43
CA THR A 151 1.15 25.62 5.47
C THR A 151 2.31 26.51 5.06
N ASN A 152 3.45 26.31 5.72
CA ASN A 152 4.69 26.97 5.37
C ASN A 152 5.18 26.50 3.99
N LYS A 153 6.09 27.28 3.36
CA LYS A 153 6.68 26.91 2.06
C LYS A 153 7.49 25.61 2.11
N ASP A 154 7.96 25.22 3.29
CA ASP A 154 8.67 23.97 3.57
C ASP A 154 7.74 22.77 3.81
N PHE A 155 6.41 22.96 3.70
CA PHE A 155 5.48 21.85 3.86
C PHE A 155 5.64 20.84 2.72
N TYR A 156 5.85 19.58 3.12
CA TYR A 156 5.73 18.41 2.27
C TYR A 156 5.09 17.29 3.08
N SER A 157 4.03 16.69 2.56
CA SER A 157 3.17 15.78 3.35
C SER A 157 3.95 14.65 4.02
N THR A 158 4.88 14.00 3.30
CA THR A 158 5.74 12.93 3.84
C THR A 158 6.57 13.42 5.03
N ASP A 159 7.18 14.62 4.92
CA ASP A 159 7.98 15.19 5.98
C ASP A 159 7.13 15.56 7.20
N TYR A 160 5.93 16.09 6.98
CA TYR A 160 5.03 16.47 8.08
C TYR A 160 4.39 15.29 8.78
N PHE A 161 4.06 14.21 8.07
CA PHE A 161 3.66 12.97 8.72
C PHE A 161 4.77 12.43 9.62
N THR A 162 6.01 12.43 9.15
CA THR A 162 7.17 12.01 9.95
C THR A 162 7.40 12.94 11.14
N LYS A 163 7.31 14.26 10.96
CA LYS A 163 7.47 15.27 12.03
C LYS A 163 6.47 15.03 13.17
N ASN A 164 5.20 14.80 12.84
CA ASN A 164 4.17 14.50 13.84
C ASN A 164 4.42 13.14 14.51
N ALA A 165 4.76 12.10 13.76
CA ALA A 165 5.12 10.80 14.32
C ALA A 165 6.29 10.91 15.32
N ILE A 166 7.34 11.66 14.98
CA ILE A 166 8.50 11.92 15.86
C ILE A 166 8.08 12.71 17.11
N SER A 167 7.20 13.70 16.97
CA SER A 167 6.66 14.44 18.12
C SER A 167 5.92 13.53 19.08
N TYR A 168 5.08 12.62 18.57
CA TYR A 168 4.35 11.65 19.40
C TYR A 168 5.29 10.64 20.08
N LEU A 169 6.36 10.21 19.40
CA LEU A 169 7.39 9.37 20.01
C LEU A 169 8.14 10.11 21.12
N GLU A 170 8.38 11.42 20.95
CA GLU A 170 8.99 12.25 21.98
C GLU A 170 8.07 12.39 23.21
N GLU A 171 6.76 12.57 23.02
CA GLU A 171 5.79 12.56 24.12
C GLU A 171 5.82 11.25 24.93
N CYS A 172 6.11 10.12 24.27
CA CYS A 172 6.18 8.79 24.88
C CYS A 172 7.56 8.42 25.44
N LYS A 173 8.59 9.27 25.31
CA LYS A 173 9.98 8.86 25.64
C LYS A 173 10.16 8.39 27.08
N ASN A 174 9.51 9.07 28.02
CA ASN A 174 9.57 8.78 29.46
C ASN A 174 8.40 7.90 29.94
N ASP A 175 7.48 7.52 29.05
CA ASP A 175 6.36 6.66 29.40
C ASP A 175 6.84 5.21 29.54
N LYS A 176 6.43 4.55 30.63
CA LYS A 176 6.66 3.11 30.85
C LYS A 176 5.72 2.25 30.01
N LYS A 177 4.66 2.83 29.47
CA LYS A 177 3.71 2.13 28.62
C LYS A 177 4.35 1.81 27.26
N PRO A 178 4.06 0.65 26.66
CA PRO A 178 4.39 0.40 25.27
C PRO A 178 3.61 1.32 24.36
N PHE A 179 4.09 1.51 23.12
CA PHE A 179 3.38 2.31 22.12
C PHE A 179 3.12 1.52 20.83
N PHE A 180 2.08 1.90 20.14
CA PHE A 180 1.78 1.53 18.75
C PHE A 180 1.69 2.79 17.91
N LEU A 181 2.61 2.94 16.96
CA LEU A 181 2.61 4.01 15.96
C LEU A 181 2.20 3.43 14.60
N TYR A 182 1.08 3.93 14.05
CA TYR A 182 0.68 3.72 12.66
C TYR A 182 1.08 4.95 11.84
N LEU A 183 2.15 4.81 11.04
CA LEU A 183 2.68 5.86 10.15
C LEU A 183 2.30 5.53 8.71
N ALA A 184 1.30 6.23 8.18
CA ALA A 184 0.68 5.95 6.91
C ALA A 184 0.92 7.09 5.90
N TYR A 185 1.96 6.95 5.08
CA TYR A 185 2.29 7.93 4.05
C TYR A 185 1.24 7.98 2.93
N THR A 186 1.10 9.15 2.28
CA THR A 186 0.37 9.33 1.03
C THR A 186 1.26 9.13 -0.19
N ALA A 187 2.57 9.20 -0.04
CA ALA A 187 3.54 8.96 -1.09
C ALA A 187 3.79 7.44 -1.26
N PRO A 188 4.14 6.98 -2.48
CA PRO A 188 4.32 7.73 -3.73
C PRO A 188 3.05 7.87 -4.60
N HIS A 189 1.83 7.82 -4.03
CA HIS A 189 0.56 8.04 -4.77
C HIS A 189 0.55 9.39 -5.49
N ASP A 190 -0.01 9.45 -6.72
CA ASP A 190 -0.19 10.73 -7.43
C ASP A 190 -1.08 11.73 -6.64
N PRO A 191 -0.87 13.06 -6.94
CA PRO A 191 0.00 13.62 -7.96
C PRO A 191 1.48 13.42 -7.62
N LEU A 192 2.29 13.00 -8.61
CA LEU A 192 3.72 12.84 -8.41
C LEU A 192 4.38 14.22 -8.19
N MET A 193 4.88 14.43 -6.99
CA MET A 193 5.50 15.68 -6.55
C MET A 193 6.71 15.37 -5.68
N ALA A 194 7.84 16.00 -5.93
CA ALA A 194 9.04 15.80 -5.11
C ALA A 194 9.92 17.07 -5.11
N TRP A 195 10.79 17.18 -4.11
CA TRP A 195 11.75 18.26 -4.05
C TRP A 195 12.72 18.22 -5.24
N PRO A 196 13.08 19.36 -5.84
CA PRO A 196 13.98 19.40 -7.00
C PRO A 196 15.31 18.69 -6.77
N GLU A 197 15.89 18.82 -5.57
CA GLU A 197 17.15 18.16 -5.19
C GLU A 197 17.02 16.62 -5.13
N ASP A 198 15.86 16.09 -4.75
CA ASP A 198 15.61 14.65 -4.77
C ASP A 198 15.38 14.16 -6.21
N ILE A 199 14.66 14.92 -7.04
CA ILE A 199 14.46 14.58 -8.47
C ILE A 199 15.80 14.55 -9.20
N ALA A 200 16.69 15.51 -8.95
CA ALA A 200 17.99 15.61 -9.60
C ALA A 200 18.88 14.35 -9.44
N LYS A 201 18.70 13.59 -8.36
CA LYS A 201 19.43 12.32 -8.13
C LYS A 201 19.07 11.24 -9.17
N TYR A 202 17.90 11.33 -9.79
CA TYR A 202 17.32 10.31 -10.64
C TYR A 202 17.19 10.70 -12.11
N ARG A 203 17.28 12.00 -12.43
CA ARG A 203 17.21 12.47 -13.84
C ARG A 203 18.28 11.80 -14.69
N GLY A 204 17.87 11.34 -15.86
CA GLY A 204 18.71 10.63 -16.83
C GLY A 204 18.87 9.14 -16.62
N LYS A 205 18.55 8.61 -15.42
CA LYS A 205 18.67 7.18 -15.12
C LYS A 205 17.70 6.31 -15.91
N TYR A 206 16.54 6.83 -16.23
CA TYR A 206 15.44 6.10 -16.86
C TYR A 206 15.39 6.24 -18.39
N LYS A 207 16.35 6.99 -18.97
CA LYS A 207 16.48 7.12 -20.43
C LYS A 207 16.84 5.80 -21.14
N VAL A 208 17.27 4.79 -20.39
CA VAL A 208 17.52 3.42 -20.89
C VAL A 208 16.22 2.67 -21.22
N GLY A 209 15.07 3.17 -20.78
CA GLY A 209 13.74 2.67 -21.10
C GLY A 209 13.20 1.59 -20.17
N TYR A 210 11.91 1.31 -20.32
CA TYR A 210 11.12 0.43 -19.46
C TYR A 210 11.71 -0.99 -19.35
N LYS A 211 12.04 -1.58 -20.51
CA LYS A 211 12.56 -2.96 -20.56
C LYS A 211 13.88 -3.10 -19.84
N ALA A 212 14.81 -2.18 -20.06
CA ALA A 212 16.15 -2.23 -19.45
C ALA A 212 16.08 -2.15 -17.91
N ILE A 213 15.24 -1.24 -17.38
CA ILE A 213 15.03 -1.12 -15.94
C ILE A 213 14.36 -2.40 -15.39
N ARG A 214 13.32 -2.90 -16.08
CA ARG A 214 12.59 -4.10 -15.66
C ARG A 214 13.48 -5.33 -15.62
N ASP A 215 14.29 -5.53 -16.63
CA ASP A 215 15.23 -6.66 -16.72
C ASP A 215 16.32 -6.55 -15.63
N ALA A 216 16.86 -5.35 -15.39
CA ALA A 216 17.84 -5.10 -14.33
C ALA A 216 17.26 -5.37 -12.93
N ARG A 217 16.03 -4.93 -12.66
CA ARG A 217 15.32 -5.24 -11.41
C ARG A 217 15.13 -6.74 -11.24
N TYR A 218 14.67 -7.43 -12.28
CA TYR A 218 14.47 -8.88 -12.24
C TYR A 218 15.78 -9.63 -11.99
N GLN A 219 16.87 -9.27 -12.67
CA GLN A 219 18.19 -9.86 -12.43
C GLN A 219 18.63 -9.66 -10.97
N LYS A 220 18.50 -8.44 -10.46
CA LYS A 220 18.84 -8.15 -9.05
C LYS A 220 17.97 -8.93 -8.06
N MET A 221 16.69 -9.19 -8.39
CA MET A 221 15.82 -10.06 -7.57
C MET A 221 16.31 -11.51 -7.56
N LEU A 222 16.81 -12.03 -8.68
CA LEU A 222 17.45 -13.35 -8.75
C LEU A 222 18.69 -13.39 -7.86
N ASP A 223 19.58 -12.39 -7.97
CA ASP A 223 20.81 -12.29 -7.19
C ASP A 223 20.54 -12.18 -5.68
N LEU A 224 19.44 -11.54 -5.30
CA LEU A 224 18.97 -11.40 -3.91
C LEU A 224 18.22 -12.64 -3.38
N GLY A 225 17.92 -13.63 -4.23
CA GLY A 225 17.11 -14.80 -3.87
C GLY A 225 15.62 -14.47 -3.59
N MET A 226 15.12 -13.35 -4.13
CA MET A 226 13.73 -12.93 -3.94
C MET A 226 12.75 -13.65 -4.86
N VAL A 227 13.24 -14.21 -5.95
CA VAL A 227 12.49 -14.99 -6.94
C VAL A 227 13.21 -16.30 -7.26
N ASP A 228 12.44 -17.34 -7.55
CA ASP A 228 12.98 -18.61 -8.00
C ASP A 228 13.56 -18.44 -9.42
N PRO A 229 14.79 -18.92 -9.71
CA PRO A 229 15.37 -18.88 -11.05
C PRO A 229 14.53 -19.54 -12.15
N ALA A 230 13.68 -20.51 -11.79
CA ALA A 230 12.76 -21.16 -12.73
C ALA A 230 11.55 -20.27 -13.08
N MET A 231 11.27 -19.24 -12.30
CA MET A 231 10.14 -18.34 -12.52
C MET A 231 10.40 -17.41 -13.70
N LYS A 232 9.59 -17.53 -14.75
CA LYS A 232 9.67 -16.66 -15.92
C LYS A 232 9.13 -15.28 -15.61
N LEU A 233 9.82 -14.23 -16.08
CA LEU A 233 9.31 -12.87 -15.99
C LEU A 233 7.96 -12.74 -16.73
N SER A 234 6.97 -12.06 -16.14
CA SER A 234 5.69 -11.82 -16.78
C SER A 234 5.85 -10.96 -18.04
N LYS A 235 4.88 -11.06 -18.96
CA LYS A 235 4.91 -10.27 -20.19
C LYS A 235 4.90 -8.76 -19.85
N GLN A 236 5.78 -8.01 -20.48
CA GLN A 236 5.77 -6.55 -20.40
C GLN A 236 4.50 -6.02 -21.07
N THR A 237 3.83 -5.08 -20.43
CA THR A 237 2.67 -4.35 -20.98
C THR A 237 3.04 -2.94 -21.43
N ALA A 238 4.23 -2.45 -21.03
CA ALA A 238 4.73 -1.15 -21.43
C ALA A 238 4.93 -1.05 -22.96
N LYS A 239 4.76 0.16 -23.46
CA LYS A 239 5.03 0.50 -24.87
C LYS A 239 6.47 0.20 -25.25
N ASP A 240 6.70 0.03 -26.55
CA ASP A 240 8.05 -0.06 -27.06
C ASP A 240 8.74 1.31 -26.91
N TRP A 241 9.83 1.34 -26.17
CA TRP A 241 10.61 2.54 -25.88
C TRP A 241 11.18 3.18 -27.13
N ASP A 242 11.55 2.37 -28.13
CA ASP A 242 12.18 2.84 -29.36
C ASP A 242 11.20 3.58 -30.27
N LEU A 243 9.88 3.40 -30.07
CA LEU A 243 8.84 4.14 -30.77
C LEU A 243 8.59 5.55 -30.20
N LEU A 244 9.14 5.87 -29.05
CA LEU A 244 9.00 7.18 -28.43
C LEU A 244 9.99 8.18 -29.04
N THR A 245 9.55 9.42 -29.23
CA THR A 245 10.42 10.54 -29.58
C THR A 245 11.35 10.89 -28.41
N ASP A 246 12.45 11.58 -28.70
CA ASP A 246 13.39 12.02 -27.65
C ASP A 246 12.71 12.89 -26.58
N HIS A 247 11.74 13.70 -26.98
CA HIS A 247 10.94 14.51 -26.06
C HIS A 247 10.09 13.61 -25.14
N GLU A 248 9.39 12.62 -25.68
CA GLU A 248 8.60 11.66 -24.88
C GLU A 248 9.50 10.84 -23.94
N LYS A 249 10.67 10.38 -24.41
CA LYS A 249 11.66 9.70 -23.56
C LYS A 249 12.14 10.57 -22.41
N ASP A 250 12.35 11.87 -22.63
CA ASP A 250 12.73 12.80 -21.56
C ASP A 250 11.59 13.06 -20.57
N GLN A 251 10.34 13.12 -21.04
CA GLN A 251 9.16 13.20 -20.17
C GLN A 251 8.97 11.94 -19.30
N GLU A 252 9.16 10.77 -19.87
CA GLU A 252 9.06 9.50 -19.16
C GLU A 252 10.21 9.29 -18.15
N ASP A 253 11.43 9.71 -18.50
CA ASP A 253 12.56 9.78 -17.55
C ASP A 253 12.24 10.72 -16.38
N LEU A 254 11.71 11.91 -16.65
CA LEU A 254 11.30 12.86 -15.60
C LEU A 254 10.21 12.25 -14.71
N ARG A 255 9.19 11.61 -15.29
CA ARG A 255 8.11 10.96 -14.57
C ARG A 255 8.62 9.95 -13.56
N MET A 256 9.45 9.01 -14.01
CA MET A 256 10.02 8.00 -13.13
C MET A 256 11.01 8.59 -12.12
N ALA A 257 11.76 9.64 -12.51
CA ALA A 257 12.66 10.34 -11.60
C ALA A 257 11.90 11.01 -10.43
N ILE A 258 10.72 11.59 -10.68
CA ILE A 258 9.87 12.17 -9.63
C ILE A 258 9.36 11.06 -8.70
N TYR A 259 8.84 9.96 -9.24
CA TYR A 259 8.36 8.82 -8.48
C TYR A 259 9.48 8.22 -7.58
N ALA A 260 10.66 8.02 -8.14
CA ALA A 260 11.82 7.54 -7.41
C ALA A 260 12.25 8.51 -6.29
N ALA A 261 12.19 9.81 -6.55
CA ALA A 261 12.48 10.85 -5.56
C ALA A 261 11.47 10.83 -4.39
N MET A 262 10.20 10.55 -4.66
CA MET A 262 9.18 10.38 -3.61
C MET A 262 9.50 9.19 -2.70
N ILE A 263 9.96 8.07 -3.26
CA ILE A 263 10.35 6.88 -2.51
C ILE A 263 11.64 7.10 -1.72
N ASP A 264 12.65 7.71 -2.32
CA ASP A 264 13.88 8.15 -1.62
C ASP A 264 13.52 9.04 -0.41
N ARG A 265 12.59 10.00 -0.59
CA ARG A 265 12.13 10.85 0.52
C ARG A 265 11.42 10.09 1.63
N ILE A 266 10.64 9.05 1.30
CA ILE A 266 10.05 8.14 2.30
C ILE A 266 11.17 7.47 3.09
N ASP A 267 12.19 6.90 2.41
CA ASP A 267 13.31 6.22 3.07
C ASP A 267 14.08 7.16 4.01
N GLN A 268 14.39 8.39 3.56
CA GLN A 268 15.02 9.42 4.41
C GLN A 268 14.19 9.68 5.68
N ASN A 269 12.87 9.76 5.55
CA ASN A 269 11.96 10.00 6.67
C ASN A 269 11.84 8.80 7.61
N ILE A 270 11.87 7.58 7.09
CA ILE A 270 11.98 6.35 7.89
C ILE A 270 13.28 6.35 8.69
N GLY A 271 14.38 6.79 8.09
CA GLY A 271 15.66 6.98 8.79
C GLY A 271 15.56 7.91 10.00
N LYS A 272 14.80 9.02 9.88
CA LYS A 272 14.55 9.96 11.01
C LYS A 272 13.74 9.29 12.14
N VAL A 273 12.74 8.45 11.80
CA VAL A 273 11.96 7.69 12.81
C VAL A 273 12.84 6.68 13.54
N ILE A 274 13.67 5.92 12.79
CA ILE A 274 14.62 4.96 13.37
C ILE A 274 15.59 5.66 14.31
N GLU A 275 16.14 6.80 13.90
CA GLU A 275 17.06 7.59 14.72
C GLU A 275 16.37 8.12 15.99
N LYS A 276 15.11 8.56 15.90
CA LYS A 276 14.33 8.94 17.09
C LYS A 276 14.13 7.78 18.06
N LEU A 277 13.81 6.59 17.56
CA LEU A 277 13.66 5.39 18.40
C LEU A 277 14.97 5.02 19.10
N LYS A 278 16.10 5.20 18.40
CA LYS A 278 17.43 4.98 18.96
C LYS A 278 17.77 6.00 20.06
N GLN A 279 17.55 7.29 19.78
CA GLN A 279 17.77 8.39 20.75
C GLN A 279 16.94 8.25 22.02
N THR A 280 15.75 7.68 21.92
CA THR A 280 14.87 7.42 23.08
C THR A 280 15.12 6.05 23.75
N GLY A 281 16.12 5.27 23.28
CA GLY A 281 16.46 3.95 23.81
C GLY A 281 15.38 2.88 23.59
N LYS A 282 14.47 3.10 22.62
CA LYS A 282 13.33 2.19 22.39
C LYS A 282 13.52 1.27 21.17
N LEU A 283 14.54 1.50 20.34
CA LEU A 283 14.73 0.78 19.07
C LEU A 283 14.86 -0.72 19.27
N ASP A 284 15.67 -1.16 20.25
CA ASP A 284 16.00 -2.57 20.44
C ASP A 284 14.80 -3.44 20.83
N ASN A 285 13.77 -2.83 21.44
CA ASN A 285 12.51 -3.49 21.77
C ASN A 285 11.32 -2.96 20.95
N THR A 286 11.57 -2.54 19.70
CA THR A 286 10.51 -2.09 18.78
C THR A 286 10.43 -3.00 17.57
N LEU A 287 9.26 -3.58 17.36
CA LEU A 287 8.90 -4.22 16.09
C LEU A 287 8.56 -3.13 15.07
N ILE A 288 9.32 -3.05 13.98
CA ILE A 288 9.06 -2.17 12.84
C ILE A 288 8.58 -3.05 11.68
N LEU A 289 7.39 -2.73 11.15
CA LEU A 289 6.78 -3.37 10.00
C LEU A 289 6.64 -2.33 8.88
N PHE A 290 7.09 -2.65 7.67
CA PHE A 290 6.98 -1.79 6.50
C PHE A 290 6.25 -2.52 5.38
N VAL A 291 5.22 -1.89 4.77
CA VAL A 291 4.40 -2.50 3.72
C VAL A 291 3.77 -1.43 2.82
N SER A 292 3.39 -1.77 1.58
CA SER A 292 2.59 -0.93 0.67
C SER A 292 1.14 -1.43 0.59
N ASP A 293 0.16 -0.51 0.52
CA ASP A 293 -1.27 -0.85 0.58
C ASP A 293 -1.84 -1.48 -0.71
N ASN A 294 -1.17 -1.31 -1.83
CA ASN A 294 -1.42 -2.01 -3.10
C ASN A 294 -0.19 -1.84 -4.01
N GLY A 295 -0.18 -2.56 -5.12
CA GLY A 295 0.85 -2.38 -6.15
C GLY A 295 0.80 -0.99 -6.80
N ALA A 296 1.83 -0.65 -7.57
CA ALA A 296 1.95 0.63 -8.27
C ALA A 296 0.73 0.95 -9.12
N ASN A 297 0.41 2.23 -9.25
CA ASN A 297 -0.79 2.73 -9.90
C ASN A 297 -0.56 3.01 -11.39
N ALA A 298 -1.41 2.39 -12.22
CA ALA A 298 -1.41 2.58 -13.68
C ALA A 298 -2.43 3.62 -14.17
N GLU A 299 -3.22 4.21 -13.28
CA GLU A 299 -4.25 5.17 -13.67
C GLU A 299 -3.61 6.42 -14.30
N ASN A 300 -4.18 6.87 -15.42
CA ASN A 300 -3.76 8.11 -16.09
C ASN A 300 -4.69 9.26 -15.71
N ALA A 301 -4.65 9.70 -14.45
CA ALA A 301 -5.40 10.85 -13.98
C ALA A 301 -4.92 12.15 -14.62
N GLU A 302 -3.61 12.29 -14.89
CA GLU A 302 -2.98 13.37 -15.64
C GLU A 302 -3.70 13.61 -16.98
N GLY A 303 -3.80 12.59 -17.84
CA GLY A 303 -4.47 12.72 -19.13
C GLY A 303 -5.97 13.02 -19.04
N ASN A 304 -6.63 12.65 -17.93
CA ASN A 304 -8.01 13.02 -17.69
C ASN A 304 -8.15 14.50 -17.31
N PHE A 305 -7.20 15.07 -16.56
CA PHE A 305 -7.15 16.49 -16.26
C PHE A 305 -6.79 17.32 -17.48
N GLU A 306 -5.83 16.87 -18.29
CA GLU A 306 -5.44 17.51 -19.55
C GLU A 306 -6.62 17.63 -20.52
N LYS A 307 -7.38 16.56 -20.73
CA LYS A 307 -8.59 16.57 -21.57
C LYS A 307 -9.67 17.56 -21.11
N LYS A 308 -9.67 17.90 -19.81
CA LYS A 308 -10.59 18.89 -19.23
C LYS A 308 -9.99 20.29 -19.18
N GLY A 309 -8.76 20.49 -19.62
CA GLY A 309 -8.05 21.77 -19.57
C GLY A 309 -7.71 22.24 -18.16
N ASN A 310 -7.61 21.34 -17.18
CA ASN A 310 -7.41 21.69 -15.77
C ASN A 310 -6.26 20.93 -15.09
N ASN A 311 -5.26 20.49 -15.83
CA ASN A 311 -4.07 19.82 -15.27
C ASN A 311 -3.08 20.78 -14.60
N GLY A 312 -3.44 22.05 -14.45
CA GLY A 312 -2.58 23.08 -13.88
C GLY A 312 -1.66 23.74 -14.91
N THR A 313 -0.83 24.66 -14.43
CA THR A 313 0.06 25.50 -15.27
C THR A 313 1.54 25.25 -14.99
N GLY A 314 1.86 24.36 -14.05
CA GLY A 314 3.23 24.07 -13.64
C GLY A 314 3.92 23.00 -14.48
N LEU A 315 5.09 22.59 -14.01
CA LEU A 315 5.84 21.47 -14.55
C LEU A 315 5.56 20.20 -13.71
N PRO A 316 5.70 18.99 -14.28
CA PRO A 316 5.64 17.75 -13.53
C PRO A 316 6.58 17.78 -12.31
N GLY A 317 6.10 17.27 -11.18
CA GLY A 317 6.83 17.27 -9.92
C GLY A 317 6.60 18.49 -9.03
N THR A 318 5.87 19.51 -9.50
CA THR A 318 5.62 20.77 -8.77
C THR A 318 4.20 20.86 -8.19
N VAL A 319 4.00 21.84 -7.29
CA VAL A 319 2.72 22.08 -6.57
C VAL A 319 1.52 22.31 -7.49
N SER A 320 1.73 22.76 -8.71
CA SER A 320 0.70 23.22 -9.64
C SER A 320 0.47 22.31 -10.83
N TYR A 321 0.98 21.07 -10.80
CA TYR A 321 0.80 20.09 -11.88
C TYR A 321 0.44 18.72 -11.35
N TRP A 322 -0.54 18.04 -11.98
CA TRP A 322 -0.84 16.64 -11.68
C TRP A 322 -0.07 15.73 -12.62
N ALA A 323 0.96 15.07 -12.13
CA ALA A 323 1.63 13.98 -12.83
C ALA A 323 1.19 12.63 -12.27
N SER A 324 1.01 11.63 -13.15
CA SER A 324 0.69 10.24 -12.81
C SER A 324 1.79 9.30 -13.26
N LEU A 325 1.99 8.17 -12.56
CA LEU A 325 3.00 7.17 -12.93
C LEU A 325 2.69 6.51 -14.26
N LYS A 326 1.42 6.26 -14.53
CA LYS A 326 0.88 5.58 -15.72
C LYS A 326 1.26 4.09 -15.82
N GLU A 327 0.66 3.41 -16.81
CA GLU A 327 0.75 1.96 -16.95
C GLU A 327 2.17 1.46 -17.20
N ASP A 328 2.91 2.15 -18.05
CA ASP A 328 4.23 1.72 -18.50
C ASP A 328 5.20 1.57 -17.30
N TRP A 329 5.34 2.61 -16.49
CA TRP A 329 6.17 2.56 -15.28
C TRP A 329 5.55 1.75 -14.14
N ALA A 330 4.23 1.70 -14.02
CA ALA A 330 3.58 0.84 -13.03
C ALA A 330 3.89 -0.64 -13.28
N ASN A 331 3.97 -1.07 -14.54
CA ASN A 331 4.38 -2.43 -14.89
C ASN A 331 5.85 -2.70 -14.50
N VAL A 332 6.74 -1.74 -14.69
CA VAL A 332 8.14 -1.83 -14.24
C VAL A 332 8.23 -1.91 -12.72
N SER A 333 7.50 -1.05 -12.00
CA SER A 333 7.47 -0.99 -10.54
C SER A 333 6.97 -2.28 -9.90
N ASN A 334 6.05 -2.99 -10.56
CA ASN A 334 5.51 -4.27 -10.07
C ASN A 334 6.29 -5.50 -10.53
N THR A 335 7.49 -5.33 -11.12
CA THR A 335 8.36 -6.48 -11.46
C THR A 335 8.48 -7.44 -10.28
N PRO A 336 8.37 -8.78 -10.45
CA PRO A 336 8.27 -9.55 -11.70
C PRO A 336 6.83 -9.78 -12.15
N TYR A 337 5.85 -9.31 -11.37
CA TYR A 337 4.44 -9.64 -11.50
C TYR A 337 3.76 -8.93 -12.67
N ARG A 338 2.64 -9.50 -13.10
CA ARG A 338 1.79 -8.88 -14.12
C ARG A 338 0.79 -7.93 -13.51
N LEU A 339 0.43 -6.91 -14.29
CA LEU A 339 -0.57 -5.90 -13.95
C LEU A 339 -0.16 -5.04 -12.72
N PHE A 340 -1.16 -4.39 -12.10
CA PHE A 340 -0.95 -3.28 -11.17
C PHE A 340 -2.23 -3.05 -10.35
N LYS A 341 -2.22 -2.06 -9.48
CA LYS A 341 -3.37 -1.59 -8.68
C LYS A 341 -4.72 -1.78 -9.41
N ASN A 342 -5.77 -2.05 -8.68
CA ASN A 342 -7.12 -2.37 -9.15
C ASN A 342 -7.27 -3.76 -9.79
N ASN A 343 -6.25 -4.60 -9.79
CA ASN A 343 -6.30 -5.96 -10.32
C ASN A 343 -6.01 -6.98 -9.21
N SER A 344 -6.73 -8.12 -9.23
CA SER A 344 -6.51 -9.22 -8.29
C SER A 344 -5.37 -10.17 -8.71
N TYR A 345 -4.60 -9.82 -9.75
CA TYR A 345 -3.33 -10.44 -10.10
C TYR A 345 -2.21 -9.96 -9.18
N GLU A 346 -1.11 -10.71 -9.08
CA GLU A 346 -0.04 -10.44 -8.11
C GLU A 346 0.51 -9.00 -8.18
N GLY A 347 0.65 -8.40 -9.37
CA GLY A 347 1.12 -7.01 -9.48
C GLY A 347 0.20 -5.96 -8.83
N GLY A 348 -1.08 -6.29 -8.60
CA GLY A 348 -2.00 -5.42 -7.87
C GLY A 348 -2.06 -5.70 -6.37
N ILE A 349 -1.86 -6.96 -5.96
CA ILE A 349 -2.14 -7.41 -4.59
C ILE A 349 -0.90 -7.81 -3.79
N CYS A 350 0.24 -8.13 -4.41
CA CYS A 350 1.45 -8.55 -3.73
C CYS A 350 2.44 -7.38 -3.66
N THR A 351 2.83 -7.00 -2.45
CA THR A 351 3.67 -5.83 -2.18
C THR A 351 4.83 -6.17 -1.24
N PRO A 352 5.90 -5.36 -1.21
CA PRO A 352 7.03 -5.62 -0.33
C PRO A 352 6.59 -5.54 1.13
N PHE A 353 7.11 -6.46 1.96
CA PHE A 353 6.89 -6.48 3.39
C PHE A 353 8.20 -6.79 4.13
N ILE A 354 8.59 -5.88 5.01
CA ILE A 354 9.78 -5.99 5.86
C ILE A 354 9.34 -6.02 7.32
N ALA A 355 9.86 -6.95 8.10
CA ALA A 355 9.74 -6.98 9.55
C ALA A 355 11.14 -6.88 10.20
N TYR A 356 11.31 -5.90 11.08
CA TYR A 356 12.53 -5.68 11.85
C TYR A 356 12.20 -5.67 13.34
N TRP A 357 12.85 -6.55 14.09
CA TRP A 357 12.67 -6.65 15.55
C TRP A 357 13.97 -7.19 16.19
N PRO A 358 14.92 -6.32 16.49
CA PRO A 358 16.29 -6.74 16.83
C PRO A 358 16.38 -7.65 18.05
N GLY A 359 15.51 -7.45 19.05
CA GLY A 359 15.47 -8.32 20.24
C GLY A 359 14.90 -9.72 20.00
N VAL A 360 14.18 -9.94 18.88
CA VAL A 360 13.36 -11.14 18.65
C VAL A 360 13.76 -11.90 17.39
N ILE A 361 13.88 -11.23 16.24
CA ILE A 361 14.28 -11.88 14.99
C ILE A 361 15.77 -12.24 15.06
N LYS A 362 16.04 -13.53 15.20
CA LYS A 362 17.43 -14.04 15.33
C LYS A 362 18.09 -14.31 13.98
N ASN A 363 17.32 -14.76 13.01
CA ASN A 363 17.80 -15.08 11.67
C ASN A 363 17.70 -13.83 10.78
N GLN A 364 18.66 -12.91 10.94
CA GLN A 364 18.69 -11.65 10.19
C GLN A 364 18.90 -11.88 8.69
N GLY A 365 18.29 -11.00 7.87
CA GLY A 365 18.41 -11.02 6.41
C GLY A 365 17.65 -12.15 5.73
N THR A 366 16.89 -12.97 6.47
CA THR A 366 16.13 -14.09 5.90
C THR A 366 14.99 -13.64 5.01
N ILE A 367 14.64 -14.52 4.05
CA ILE A 367 13.50 -14.35 3.16
C ILE A 367 12.48 -15.42 3.50
N HIS A 368 11.24 -15.03 3.68
CA HIS A 368 10.13 -15.94 3.97
C HIS A 368 9.08 -15.87 2.86
N ASN A 369 8.61 -17.03 2.41
CA ASN A 369 7.75 -17.17 1.24
C ASN A 369 6.33 -17.68 1.52
N GLN A 370 5.90 -17.78 2.80
CA GLN A 370 4.53 -18.13 3.11
C GLN A 370 3.57 -17.03 2.67
N PRO A 371 2.42 -17.37 2.03
CA PRO A 371 1.41 -16.38 1.69
C PRO A 371 0.79 -15.78 2.96
N LEU A 372 0.88 -14.46 3.08
CA LEU A 372 0.27 -13.65 4.12
C LEU A 372 -0.71 -12.67 3.49
N HIS A 373 -1.65 -12.19 4.29
CA HIS A 373 -2.61 -11.16 3.87
C HIS A 373 -2.78 -10.10 4.96
N PHE A 374 -3.22 -8.91 4.60
CA PHE A 374 -3.42 -7.81 5.54
C PHE A 374 -4.36 -8.15 6.71
N VAL A 375 -5.30 -9.06 6.53
CA VAL A 375 -6.13 -9.54 7.65
C VAL A 375 -5.33 -10.28 8.74
N ASP A 376 -4.09 -10.71 8.46
CA ASP A 376 -3.24 -11.45 9.41
C ASP A 376 -2.61 -10.53 10.48
N PHE A 377 -2.59 -9.20 10.24
CA PHE A 377 -2.03 -8.26 11.21
C PHE A 377 -2.78 -8.26 12.54
N MET A 378 -4.11 -8.32 12.52
CA MET A 378 -4.91 -8.36 13.75
C MET A 378 -4.59 -9.59 14.60
N ALA A 379 -4.54 -10.78 13.99
CA ALA A 379 -4.17 -12.03 14.69
C ALA A 379 -2.75 -11.95 15.25
N THR A 380 -1.82 -11.36 14.50
CA THR A 380 -0.43 -11.20 14.91
C THR A 380 -0.28 -10.21 16.07
N PHE A 381 -0.95 -9.06 16.00
CA PHE A 381 -0.95 -8.07 17.09
C PHE A 381 -1.59 -8.60 18.35
N LYS A 382 -2.71 -9.36 18.20
CA LYS A 382 -3.33 -10.09 19.32
C LYS A 382 -2.33 -10.99 20.04
N ASP A 383 -1.58 -11.79 19.28
CA ASP A 383 -0.61 -12.73 19.86
C ASP A 383 0.64 -12.03 20.44
N ILE A 384 1.13 -10.95 19.79
CA ILE A 384 2.27 -10.16 20.28
C ILE A 384 1.93 -9.49 21.62
N THR A 385 0.72 -8.96 21.75
CA THR A 385 0.32 -8.15 22.90
C THR A 385 -0.36 -8.96 24.00
N GLY A 386 -0.77 -10.20 23.74
CA GLY A 386 -1.57 -11.02 24.64
C GLY A 386 -3.03 -10.55 24.77
N ALA A 387 -3.49 -9.68 23.86
CA ALA A 387 -4.85 -9.18 23.86
C ALA A 387 -5.87 -10.27 23.50
N SER A 388 -7.09 -10.13 23.98
CA SER A 388 -8.23 -10.95 23.57
C SER A 388 -9.03 -10.25 22.48
N TYR A 389 -9.38 -10.96 21.41
CA TYR A 389 -10.30 -10.42 20.41
C TYR A 389 -11.73 -10.63 20.90
N PRO A 390 -12.54 -9.56 21.09
CA PRO A 390 -13.87 -9.68 21.67
C PRO A 390 -14.89 -10.14 20.61
N THR A 391 -16.02 -10.70 21.07
CA THR A 391 -17.20 -10.97 20.24
C THR A 391 -18.13 -9.76 20.15
N ASN A 392 -18.10 -8.90 21.15
CA ASN A 392 -18.87 -7.67 21.22
C ASN A 392 -17.96 -6.49 21.57
N PHE A 393 -18.16 -5.36 20.92
CA PHE A 393 -17.42 -4.14 21.16
C PHE A 393 -18.34 -2.93 20.91
N ARG A 394 -18.24 -1.90 21.75
CA ARG A 394 -19.09 -0.69 21.65
C ARG A 394 -20.59 -1.02 21.59
N ASN A 395 -21.04 -1.97 22.42
CA ASN A 395 -22.43 -2.42 22.54
C ASN A 395 -23.02 -3.09 21.28
N GLN A 396 -22.18 -3.63 20.40
CA GLN A 396 -22.62 -4.38 19.24
C GLN A 396 -21.76 -5.61 19.00
N SER A 397 -22.31 -6.62 18.35
CA SER A 397 -21.54 -7.75 17.82
C SER A 397 -20.58 -7.26 16.74
N ILE A 398 -19.35 -7.77 16.76
CA ILE A 398 -18.36 -7.46 15.74
C ILE A 398 -18.03 -8.68 14.89
N VAL A 399 -17.55 -8.41 13.67
CA VAL A 399 -17.13 -9.45 12.74
C VAL A 399 -15.91 -10.19 13.31
N PRO A 400 -15.91 -11.54 13.34
CA PRO A 400 -14.73 -12.30 13.76
C PRO A 400 -13.53 -12.03 12.86
N MET A 401 -12.33 -11.93 13.45
CA MET A 401 -11.11 -11.75 12.66
C MET A 401 -10.88 -12.92 11.70
N GLN A 402 -10.38 -12.60 10.51
CA GLN A 402 -10.23 -13.55 9.41
C GLN A 402 -8.81 -14.11 9.25
N GLY A 403 -7.81 -13.42 9.79
CA GLY A 403 -6.40 -13.72 9.57
C GLY A 403 -5.83 -14.84 10.43
N GLU A 404 -4.60 -15.21 10.12
CA GLU A 404 -3.73 -16.12 10.87
C GLU A 404 -2.48 -15.35 11.33
N SER A 405 -1.99 -15.64 12.54
CA SER A 405 -0.83 -14.95 13.10
C SER A 405 0.47 -15.38 12.41
N PHE A 406 1.27 -14.42 11.97
CA PHE A 406 2.64 -14.64 11.49
C PHE A 406 3.71 -14.44 12.59
N LEU A 407 3.31 -14.24 13.86
CA LEU A 407 4.26 -14.17 14.97
C LEU A 407 5.19 -15.40 15.06
N PRO A 408 4.72 -16.65 14.85
CA PRO A 408 5.64 -17.80 14.85
C PRO A 408 6.78 -17.68 13.85
N ILE A 409 6.54 -17.06 12.67
CA ILE A 409 7.57 -16.81 11.66
C ILE A 409 8.59 -15.80 12.20
N LEU A 410 8.15 -14.70 12.81
CA LEU A 410 9.04 -13.69 13.40
C LEU A 410 9.92 -14.28 14.52
N LEU A 411 9.39 -15.28 15.25
CA LEU A 411 10.10 -16.02 16.30
C LEU A 411 11.03 -17.13 15.75
N GLY A 412 11.14 -17.28 14.43
CA GLY A 412 11.96 -18.31 13.79
C GLY A 412 11.43 -19.75 13.97
N LYS A 413 10.15 -19.90 14.30
CA LYS A 413 9.52 -21.24 14.44
C LYS A 413 9.17 -21.80 13.06
N THR A 414 9.24 -23.12 12.94
CA THR A 414 8.67 -23.82 11.78
C THR A 414 7.17 -23.65 11.78
N VAL A 415 6.62 -23.25 10.64
CA VAL A 415 5.18 -23.08 10.43
C VAL A 415 4.68 -24.04 9.34
N SER A 416 3.49 -24.56 9.52
CA SER A 416 2.83 -25.35 8.47
C SER A 416 2.41 -24.43 7.31
N PRO A 417 2.37 -24.93 6.08
CA PRO A 417 1.81 -24.18 4.96
C PRO A 417 0.41 -23.68 5.27
N ARG A 418 0.10 -22.46 4.84
CA ARG A 418 -1.24 -21.88 5.01
C ARG A 418 -2.27 -22.70 4.22
N VAL A 419 -3.31 -23.16 4.92
CA VAL A 419 -4.43 -23.88 4.31
C VAL A 419 -5.73 -23.07 4.28
N LYS A 420 -5.82 -22.03 5.15
CA LYS A 420 -6.98 -21.13 5.17
C LYS A 420 -7.03 -20.32 3.87
N PRO A 421 -8.18 -20.33 3.17
CA PRO A 421 -8.33 -19.57 1.94
C PRO A 421 -8.06 -18.08 2.13
N ILE A 422 -7.52 -17.44 1.09
CA ILE A 422 -7.40 -15.98 0.99
C ILE A 422 -8.30 -15.53 -0.16
N PHE A 423 -9.07 -14.47 0.06
CA PHE A 423 -10.05 -13.97 -0.90
C PHE A 423 -9.74 -12.53 -1.30
N TRP A 424 -10.04 -12.19 -2.55
CA TRP A 424 -9.93 -10.84 -3.10
C TRP A 424 -11.17 -10.49 -3.90
N GLN A 425 -11.65 -9.27 -3.68
CA GLN A 425 -12.72 -8.68 -4.48
C GLN A 425 -12.52 -7.17 -4.53
N TRP A 426 -12.34 -6.66 -5.73
CA TRP A 426 -12.37 -5.22 -6.00
C TRP A 426 -12.96 -4.97 -7.39
N VAL A 427 -14.11 -4.29 -7.44
CA VAL A 427 -14.86 -4.01 -8.70
C VAL A 427 -15.05 -5.31 -9.50
N LYS A 428 -14.37 -5.45 -10.63
CA LYS A 428 -14.45 -6.64 -11.53
C LYS A 428 -13.33 -7.66 -11.27
N GLY A 429 -12.40 -7.36 -10.37
CA GLY A 429 -11.31 -8.25 -10.00
C GLY A 429 -11.76 -9.17 -8.89
N LYS A 430 -11.64 -10.49 -9.09
CA LYS A 430 -12.01 -11.55 -8.15
C LYS A 430 -10.81 -12.50 -8.01
N ALA A 431 -10.54 -13.01 -6.83
CA ALA A 431 -9.60 -14.13 -6.69
C ALA A 431 -9.81 -14.90 -5.38
N ILE A 432 -9.38 -16.14 -5.41
CA ILE A 432 -9.23 -17.01 -4.25
C ILE A 432 -7.90 -17.75 -4.35
N ARG A 433 -7.22 -17.91 -3.22
CA ARG A 433 -6.04 -18.77 -3.11
C ARG A 433 -6.23 -19.81 -1.98
N VAL A 434 -5.95 -21.05 -2.27
CA VAL A 434 -5.92 -22.16 -1.30
C VAL A 434 -4.61 -22.92 -1.49
N GLY A 435 -3.71 -22.83 -0.53
CA GLY A 435 -2.36 -23.36 -0.63
C GLY A 435 -1.61 -22.81 -1.85
N ASP A 436 -1.18 -23.70 -2.74
CA ASP A 436 -0.45 -23.33 -3.97
C ASP A 436 -1.38 -22.99 -5.15
N TRP A 437 -2.69 -23.15 -5.03
CA TRP A 437 -3.61 -22.89 -6.13
C TRP A 437 -4.30 -21.54 -5.99
N LYS A 438 -4.33 -20.78 -7.08
CA LYS A 438 -5.03 -19.48 -7.17
C LYS A 438 -5.94 -19.46 -8.39
N ALA A 439 -7.23 -19.24 -8.17
CA ALA A 439 -8.15 -18.85 -9.23
C ALA A 439 -8.32 -17.32 -9.20
N VAL A 440 -8.19 -16.66 -10.35
CA VAL A 440 -8.31 -15.20 -10.47
C VAL A 440 -9.16 -14.84 -11.68
N ALA A 441 -9.99 -13.81 -11.53
CA ALA A 441 -10.79 -13.29 -12.63
C ALA A 441 -10.60 -11.79 -12.79
N ASN A 442 -10.64 -11.35 -14.03
CA ASN A 442 -10.90 -9.96 -14.39
C ASN A 442 -12.20 -9.93 -15.19
N LYS A 443 -13.19 -9.18 -14.71
CA LYS A 443 -14.59 -9.30 -15.14
C LYS A 443 -15.07 -10.73 -14.84
N GLU A 444 -15.64 -11.44 -15.81
CA GLU A 444 -16.12 -12.82 -15.64
C GLU A 444 -15.17 -13.88 -16.23
N VAL A 445 -13.99 -13.46 -16.67
CA VAL A 445 -13.01 -14.38 -17.28
C VAL A 445 -12.04 -14.88 -16.20
N TRP A 446 -12.26 -16.11 -15.75
CA TRP A 446 -11.43 -16.78 -14.76
C TRP A 446 -10.24 -17.50 -15.38
N ALA A 447 -9.15 -17.57 -14.64
CA ALA A 447 -7.96 -18.35 -14.92
C ALA A 447 -7.50 -19.08 -13.64
N LEU A 448 -6.76 -20.18 -13.77
CA LEU A 448 -6.22 -20.98 -12.67
C LEU A 448 -4.71 -21.06 -12.76
N PHE A 449 -4.02 -20.82 -11.64
CA PHE A 449 -2.55 -20.87 -11.56
C PHE A 449 -2.07 -21.71 -10.39
N ASN A 450 -0.91 -22.39 -10.60
CA ASN A 450 -0.15 -23.00 -9.51
C ASN A 450 0.92 -21.99 -9.05
N MET A 451 0.71 -21.38 -7.90
CA MET A 451 1.55 -20.30 -7.37
C MET A 451 2.93 -20.77 -6.89
N LYS A 452 3.14 -22.09 -6.74
CA LYS A 452 4.46 -22.65 -6.46
C LYS A 452 5.35 -22.62 -7.70
N GLU A 453 4.76 -22.84 -8.87
CA GLU A 453 5.46 -22.98 -10.16
C GLU A 453 5.41 -21.68 -10.99
N ASP A 454 4.31 -20.93 -10.88
CA ASP A 454 4.01 -19.75 -11.70
C ASP A 454 3.38 -18.61 -10.88
N ARG A 455 4.17 -17.95 -10.07
CA ARG A 455 3.72 -16.77 -9.32
C ARG A 455 3.47 -15.54 -10.20
N ASN A 456 3.92 -15.56 -11.44
CA ASN A 456 3.69 -14.49 -12.40
C ASN A 456 2.40 -14.65 -13.20
N GLU A 457 1.65 -15.74 -12.94
CA GLU A 457 0.32 -15.96 -13.49
C GLU A 457 0.31 -15.93 -15.03
N THR A 458 1.27 -16.65 -15.63
CA THR A 458 1.53 -16.64 -17.08
C THR A 458 0.91 -17.84 -17.81
N ASN A 459 0.66 -18.94 -17.09
CA ASN A 459 0.18 -20.20 -17.65
C ASN A 459 -1.17 -20.62 -17.02
N ASP A 460 -2.27 -20.39 -17.72
CA ASP A 460 -3.62 -20.75 -17.27
C ASP A 460 -3.83 -22.26 -17.33
N LEU A 461 -3.97 -22.89 -16.18
CA LEU A 461 -4.11 -24.32 -15.97
C LEU A 461 -5.56 -24.80 -15.86
N LYS A 462 -6.58 -23.94 -16.02
CA LYS A 462 -7.98 -24.33 -15.82
C LYS A 462 -8.46 -25.47 -16.71
N GLY A 463 -7.95 -25.52 -17.95
CA GLY A 463 -8.27 -26.62 -18.90
C GLY A 463 -7.65 -27.96 -18.49
N ASN A 464 -6.48 -27.93 -17.84
CA ASN A 464 -5.75 -29.11 -17.41
C ASN A 464 -6.17 -29.60 -16.01
N ASN A 465 -6.81 -28.72 -15.21
CA ASN A 465 -7.22 -29.00 -13.83
C ASN A 465 -8.66 -28.52 -13.57
N PRO A 466 -9.66 -29.03 -14.32
CA PRO A 466 -11.04 -28.51 -14.25
C PRO A 466 -11.71 -28.73 -12.89
N GLU A 467 -11.39 -29.82 -12.19
CA GLU A 467 -11.94 -30.12 -10.86
C GLU A 467 -11.40 -29.13 -9.82
N LYS A 468 -10.08 -28.89 -9.80
CA LYS A 468 -9.46 -27.90 -8.92
C LYS A 468 -9.96 -26.49 -9.21
N PHE A 469 -10.12 -26.16 -10.47
CA PHE A 469 -10.70 -24.88 -10.89
C PHE A 469 -12.12 -24.71 -10.35
N LYS A 470 -12.98 -25.72 -10.54
CA LYS A 470 -14.36 -25.70 -10.03
C LYS A 470 -14.39 -25.57 -8.51
N GLU A 471 -13.58 -26.34 -7.77
CA GLU A 471 -13.46 -26.28 -6.32
C GLU A 471 -13.19 -24.84 -5.83
N LEU A 472 -12.19 -24.17 -6.41
CA LEU A 472 -11.81 -22.84 -5.98
C LEU A 472 -12.91 -21.80 -6.30
N VAL A 473 -13.51 -21.90 -7.47
CA VAL A 473 -14.58 -20.96 -7.88
C VAL A 473 -15.82 -21.14 -7.02
N ASP A 474 -16.17 -22.36 -6.67
CA ASP A 474 -17.31 -22.66 -5.78
C ASP A 474 -17.06 -22.08 -4.37
N LEU A 475 -15.88 -22.31 -3.79
CA LEU A 475 -15.48 -21.71 -2.50
C LEU A 475 -15.50 -20.18 -2.54
N TYR A 476 -15.04 -19.58 -3.64
CA TYR A 476 -15.13 -18.12 -3.80
C TYR A 476 -16.58 -17.65 -3.82
N ASN A 477 -17.46 -18.33 -4.56
CA ASN A 477 -18.87 -17.97 -4.67
C ASN A 477 -19.60 -18.09 -3.32
N GLU A 478 -19.32 -19.14 -2.54
CA GLU A 478 -19.84 -19.29 -1.18
C GLU A 478 -19.42 -18.14 -0.28
N TRP A 479 -18.13 -17.76 -0.31
CA TRP A 479 -17.63 -16.62 0.43
C TRP A 479 -18.27 -15.30 -0.02
N ALA A 480 -18.41 -15.09 -1.33
CA ALA A 480 -19.01 -13.87 -1.88
C ALA A 480 -20.50 -13.73 -1.49
N LEU A 481 -21.26 -14.82 -1.52
CA LEU A 481 -22.67 -14.84 -1.10
C LEU A 481 -22.81 -14.55 0.40
N SER A 482 -21.95 -15.15 1.24
CA SER A 482 -22.01 -14.97 2.71
C SER A 482 -21.58 -13.57 3.16
N ASN A 483 -20.84 -12.81 2.34
CA ASN A 483 -20.30 -11.49 2.69
C ASN A 483 -20.96 -10.33 1.93
N VAL A 484 -22.09 -10.55 1.26
CA VAL A 484 -22.86 -9.54 0.52
C VAL A 484 -21.93 -8.70 -0.36
N VAL A 485 -21.22 -9.37 -1.27
CA VAL A 485 -20.35 -8.69 -2.24
C VAL A 485 -21.22 -7.86 -3.18
N GLU A 486 -21.36 -6.57 -2.92
CA GLU A 486 -22.09 -5.64 -3.78
C GLU A 486 -21.39 -5.51 -5.14
N GLU A 487 -21.99 -6.06 -6.18
CA GLU A 487 -21.62 -5.69 -7.53
C GLU A 487 -21.98 -4.22 -7.77
N ASN A 488 -21.03 -3.43 -8.27
CA ASN A 488 -21.21 -2.00 -8.47
C ASN A 488 -22.40 -1.70 -9.40
N LYS A 489 -23.57 -1.43 -8.82
CA LYS A 489 -24.78 -0.99 -9.55
C LYS A 489 -24.63 0.40 -10.19
N ASN A 490 -23.49 1.08 -10.02
CA ASN A 490 -23.31 2.46 -10.50
C ASN A 490 -22.93 2.59 -11.99
N GLU A 491 -22.50 1.52 -12.66
CA GLU A 491 -22.29 1.59 -14.13
C GLU A 491 -23.59 1.76 -14.92
N GLY A 492 -24.74 1.35 -14.36
CA GLY A 492 -26.05 1.50 -14.98
C GLY A 492 -26.62 2.93 -14.93
N LYS A 493 -26.17 3.78 -13.99
CA LYS A 493 -26.70 5.15 -13.85
C LYS A 493 -26.01 6.16 -14.77
N ILE A 494 -24.77 5.92 -15.20
CA ILE A 494 -24.07 6.82 -16.12
C ILE A 494 -24.61 6.75 -17.55
N LYS A 495 -25.19 5.64 -17.97
CA LYS A 495 -25.83 5.50 -19.29
C LYS A 495 -27.22 6.13 -19.38
N LYS A 496 -27.97 6.28 -18.28
CA LYS A 496 -29.33 6.87 -18.28
C LYS A 496 -29.35 8.39 -18.28
N THR A 497 -28.26 9.06 -17.93
CA THR A 497 -28.21 10.53 -17.93
C THR A 497 -27.79 11.13 -19.27
N LYS A 498 -27.29 10.34 -20.21
CA LYS A 498 -26.95 10.81 -21.58
C LYS A 498 -28.08 10.70 -22.61
N THR A 499 -29.20 10.05 -22.27
CA THR A 499 -30.30 9.82 -23.21
C THR A 499 -31.52 10.75 -23.00
N LYS A 500 -31.41 11.76 -22.10
CA LYS A 500 -32.51 12.72 -21.84
C LYS A 500 -32.14 14.18 -22.15
N LYS A 501 -31.31 14.44 -23.10
CA LYS A 501 -31.06 15.77 -23.67
C LYS A 501 -30.96 15.72 -25.21
N SER A 502 -32.00 15.21 -25.83
CA SER A 502 -32.30 15.43 -27.25
C SER A 502 -33.81 15.16 -27.44
N GLU A 503 -34.60 16.11 -27.05
CA GLU A 503 -35.92 16.45 -27.64
C GLU A 503 -36.19 17.93 -27.33
#